data_55e492e0cfc3bd6a90e9062964d7f156
#
_entry.id   55e492e0cfc3bd6a90e9062964d7f156
#
_cell.length_a   1.000
_cell.length_b   1.000
_cell.length_c   1.000
_cell.angle_alpha   90.00
_cell.angle_beta   90.00
_cell.angle_gamma   90.00
#
_symmetry.space_group_name_H-M   'P 1'
#
loop_
_entity.id
_entity.type
_entity.pdbx_description
1 polymer ?
#
loop_
_entity_poly.entity_id
_entity_poly.type
_entity_poly.pdbx_seq_one_letter_code
_entity_poly.pdbx_strand_id
1 'polypeptide(L)'
;MDASGTSRRNFLQASGGALGMAWLAASWPKVVAAAEHAHQMASDTADRSKFLLLTPAQARDVDAIASQIVPSGATPGAHEAGVVYFIDHVHAGLWKESGQEFVAGLTEFQAKCAKHYAGVAQFADLPFDEQTAYLKHMEHTPFFGGMRFLTVLGLLALPSYGGNAGKLGWKLVGFVDQHAWQPPFGHYDAEYAGFVPYAKTAEQQS
;
A
#
# COMPACT_ATOMS: atom_id res chain seq x y z
N MET A 1 18.21 -54.74 -4.81
CA MET A 1 18.79 -53.41 -4.53
C MET A 1 17.71 -52.39 -4.83
N ASP A 2 16.89 -52.12 -3.82
CA ASP A 2 15.80 -51.14 -3.93
C ASP A 2 16.36 -49.76 -3.71
N ALA A 3 16.40 -48.95 -4.78
CA ALA A 3 16.66 -47.54 -4.66
C ALA A 3 15.44 -46.85 -4.00
N SER A 4 15.54 -46.63 -2.72
CA SER A 4 14.56 -45.82 -1.96
C SER A 4 14.51 -44.41 -2.54
N GLY A 5 13.64 -44.23 -3.53
CA GLY A 5 13.34 -42.92 -4.07
C GLY A 5 12.73 -42.04 -2.98
N THR A 6 13.52 -41.18 -2.42
CA THR A 6 13.00 -40.12 -1.53
C THR A 6 11.92 -39.35 -2.30
N SER A 7 10.68 -39.51 -1.86
CA SER A 7 9.54 -38.84 -2.53
C SER A 7 9.81 -37.36 -2.64
N ARG A 8 9.56 -36.76 -3.80
CA ARG A 8 9.66 -35.30 -4.01
C ARG A 8 8.91 -34.52 -2.91
N ARG A 9 7.82 -35.07 -2.43
CA ARG A 9 7.04 -34.53 -1.33
C ARG A 9 7.83 -34.52 -0.01
N ASN A 10 8.54 -35.61 0.31
CA ASN A 10 9.36 -35.70 1.53
C ASN A 10 10.58 -34.76 1.46
N PHE A 11 11.18 -34.60 0.27
CA PHE A 11 12.24 -33.64 0.03
C PHE A 11 11.74 -32.21 0.22
N LEU A 12 10.60 -31.85 -0.34
CA LEU A 12 10.02 -30.50 -0.18
C LEU A 12 9.57 -30.23 1.25
N GLN A 13 9.05 -31.21 1.96
CA GLN A 13 8.68 -31.07 3.39
C GLN A 13 9.90 -30.91 4.27
N ALA A 14 10.97 -31.67 4.03
CA ALA A 14 12.20 -31.60 4.83
C ALA A 14 13.00 -30.31 4.53
N SER A 15 13.11 -29.92 3.26
CA SER A 15 13.84 -28.72 2.88
C SER A 15 13.06 -27.44 3.23
N GLY A 16 11.73 -27.43 3.01
CA GLY A 16 10.87 -26.29 3.34
C GLY A 16 10.77 -26.05 4.85
N GLY A 17 10.72 -27.12 5.64
CA GLY A 17 10.68 -27.01 7.12
C GLY A 17 11.96 -26.45 7.71
N ALA A 18 13.12 -27.02 7.36
CA ALA A 18 14.41 -26.60 7.92
C ALA A 18 14.86 -25.21 7.43
N LEU A 19 14.73 -24.95 6.12
CA LEU A 19 15.06 -23.64 5.53
C LEU A 19 14.08 -22.56 5.96
N GLY A 20 12.79 -22.90 6.05
CA GLY A 20 11.76 -21.96 6.52
C GLY A 20 11.97 -21.57 7.98
N MET A 21 12.30 -22.51 8.85
CA MET A 21 12.59 -22.25 10.27
C MET A 21 13.89 -21.46 10.47
N ALA A 22 14.94 -21.79 9.71
CA ALA A 22 16.21 -21.05 9.76
C ALA A 22 16.03 -19.61 9.24
N TRP A 23 15.29 -19.43 8.16
CA TRP A 23 14.95 -18.10 7.63
C TRP A 23 14.10 -17.31 8.62
N LEU A 24 13.08 -17.95 9.21
CA LEU A 24 12.21 -17.32 10.21
C LEU A 24 13.03 -16.90 11.45
N ALA A 25 13.90 -17.77 11.95
CA ALA A 25 14.77 -17.44 13.07
C ALA A 25 15.73 -16.29 12.77
N ALA A 26 16.35 -16.28 11.59
CA ALA A 26 17.22 -15.19 11.14
C ALA A 26 16.48 -13.88 10.86
N SER A 27 15.22 -13.94 10.43
CA SER A 27 14.41 -12.78 10.09
C SER A 27 13.54 -12.29 11.25
N TRP A 28 13.40 -13.10 12.31
CA TRP A 28 12.52 -12.81 13.44
C TRP A 28 12.77 -11.44 14.08
N PRO A 29 14.02 -11.03 14.35
CA PRO A 29 14.28 -9.69 14.89
C PRO A 29 13.79 -8.56 13.97
N LYS A 30 13.87 -8.75 12.65
CA LYS A 30 13.36 -7.78 11.67
C LYS A 30 11.83 -7.77 11.63
N VAL A 31 11.20 -8.93 11.78
CA VAL A 31 9.73 -9.05 11.86
C VAL A 31 9.21 -8.39 13.14
N VAL A 32 9.87 -8.63 14.28
CA VAL A 32 9.52 -7.98 15.54
C VAL A 32 9.71 -6.47 15.46
N ALA A 33 10.85 -6.00 14.95
CA ALA A 33 11.10 -4.57 14.76
C ALA A 33 10.09 -3.92 13.82
N ALA A 34 9.69 -4.61 12.74
CA ALA A 34 8.64 -4.12 11.84
C ALA A 34 7.26 -4.09 12.52
N ALA A 35 6.95 -5.08 13.37
CA ALA A 35 5.71 -5.11 14.14
C ALA A 35 5.66 -4.02 15.21
N GLU A 36 6.78 -3.79 15.92
CA GLU A 36 6.92 -2.69 16.88
C GLU A 36 6.81 -1.32 16.20
N HIS A 37 7.47 -1.16 15.06
CA HIS A 37 7.36 0.06 14.26
C HIS A 37 5.92 0.28 13.77
N ALA A 38 5.26 -0.76 13.28
CA ALA A 38 3.84 -0.69 12.88
C ALA A 38 2.94 -0.35 14.07
N HIS A 39 3.24 -0.86 15.26
CA HIS A 39 2.49 -0.57 16.48
C HIS A 39 2.71 0.88 16.95
N GLN A 40 3.94 1.39 16.88
CA GLN A 40 4.25 2.80 17.13
C GLN A 40 3.55 3.72 16.11
N MET A 41 3.61 3.36 14.82
CA MET A 41 2.88 4.08 13.77
C MET A 41 1.37 4.05 13.97
N ALA A 42 0.82 2.98 14.57
CA ALA A 42 -0.61 2.88 14.89
C ALA A 42 -1.02 3.82 16.01
N SER A 43 -0.14 4.08 16.98
CA SER A 43 -0.37 5.04 18.07
C SER A 43 -0.24 6.49 17.60
N ASP A 44 0.59 6.75 16.59
CA ASP A 44 0.79 8.09 16.01
C ASP A 44 -0.25 8.47 14.94
N THR A 45 -1.10 7.55 14.51
CA THR A 45 -2.17 7.82 13.51
C THR A 45 -3.22 8.84 13.97
N ALA A 46 -3.21 9.24 15.22
CA ALA A 46 -4.09 10.31 15.74
C ALA A 46 -3.75 11.70 15.18
N ASP A 47 -2.54 11.95 14.69
CA ASP A 47 -2.12 13.29 14.23
C ASP A 47 -1.83 13.36 12.73
N ARG A 48 -2.89 13.22 11.93
CA ARG A 48 -2.87 13.58 10.49
C ARG A 48 -2.80 15.08 10.23
N SER A 49 -2.64 15.89 11.28
CA SER A 49 -2.54 17.35 11.18
C SER A 49 -1.16 17.82 10.73
N LYS A 50 -0.15 16.95 10.76
CA LYS A 50 1.24 17.34 10.45
C LYS A 50 1.87 16.41 9.43
N PHE A 51 2.55 17.03 8.46
CA PHE A 51 3.48 16.33 7.59
C PHE A 51 4.83 16.24 8.29
N LEU A 52 5.51 15.10 8.11
CA LEU A 52 6.80 14.79 8.74
C LEU A 52 7.99 15.11 7.84
N LEU A 53 7.79 14.99 6.52
CA LEU A 53 8.80 15.20 5.49
C LEU A 53 8.42 16.35 4.54
N LEU A 54 7.16 16.36 4.09
CA LEU A 54 6.69 17.28 3.06
C LEU A 54 6.33 18.65 3.67
N THR A 55 6.66 19.71 2.95
CA THR A 55 6.08 21.02 3.22
C THR A 55 4.59 21.02 2.85
N PRO A 56 3.76 21.91 3.41
CA PRO A 56 2.35 22.02 3.05
C PRO A 56 2.12 22.22 1.53
N ALA A 57 3.00 22.96 0.85
CA ALA A 57 2.95 23.17 -0.59
C ALA A 57 3.23 21.87 -1.36
N GLN A 58 4.25 21.14 -0.96
CA GLN A 58 4.58 19.83 -1.56
C GLN A 58 3.47 18.80 -1.32
N ALA A 59 2.89 18.79 -0.12
CA ALA A 59 1.78 17.90 0.20
C ALA A 59 0.54 18.18 -0.64
N ARG A 60 0.22 19.44 -0.95
CA ARG A 60 -0.87 19.79 -1.88
C ARG A 60 -0.65 19.23 -3.27
N ASP A 61 0.57 19.31 -3.79
CA ASP A 61 0.88 18.77 -5.12
C ASP A 61 0.84 17.25 -5.12
N VAL A 62 1.38 16.59 -4.09
CA VAL A 62 1.30 15.12 -3.92
C VAL A 62 -0.15 14.66 -3.85
N ASP A 63 -1.00 15.34 -3.08
CA ASP A 63 -2.43 15.03 -2.96
C ASP A 63 -3.16 15.22 -4.28
N ALA A 64 -2.87 16.31 -5.01
CA ALA A 64 -3.44 16.56 -6.34
C ALA A 64 -3.02 15.48 -7.35
N ILE A 65 -1.75 15.07 -7.37
CA ILE A 65 -1.28 13.99 -8.24
C ILE A 65 -1.99 12.67 -7.89
N ALA A 66 -2.07 12.32 -6.60
CA ALA A 66 -2.75 11.13 -6.14
C ALA A 66 -4.24 11.14 -6.50
N SER A 67 -4.89 12.29 -6.37
CA SER A 67 -6.30 12.50 -6.75
C SER A 67 -6.56 12.39 -8.24
N GLN A 68 -5.57 12.69 -9.08
CA GLN A 68 -5.66 12.43 -10.53
C GLN A 68 -5.52 10.93 -10.85
N ILE A 69 -4.74 10.18 -10.07
CA ILE A 69 -4.51 8.74 -10.27
C ILE A 69 -5.72 7.94 -9.80
N VAL A 70 -6.29 8.29 -8.63
CA VAL A 70 -7.51 7.67 -8.08
C VAL A 70 -8.47 8.81 -7.70
N PRO A 71 -9.25 9.30 -8.66
CA PRO A 71 -10.13 10.45 -8.44
C PRO A 71 -11.33 10.12 -7.56
N SER A 72 -11.79 11.13 -6.83
CA SER A 72 -13.05 11.10 -6.10
C SER A 72 -14.22 11.34 -7.06
N GLY A 73 -15.34 10.68 -6.80
CA GLY A 73 -16.53 10.77 -7.62
C GLY A 73 -17.73 10.11 -6.93
N ALA A 74 -18.36 9.15 -7.61
CA ALA A 74 -19.39 8.32 -6.98
C ALA A 74 -18.82 7.47 -5.82
N THR A 75 -17.51 7.24 -5.84
CA THR A 75 -16.76 6.59 -4.77
C THR A 75 -15.65 7.53 -4.25
N PRO A 76 -15.25 7.42 -2.98
CA PRO A 76 -14.11 8.17 -2.47
C PRO A 76 -12.81 7.76 -3.19
N GLY A 77 -11.89 8.73 -3.33
CA GLY A 77 -10.62 8.54 -4.01
C GLY A 77 -9.41 8.60 -3.07
N ALA A 78 -8.23 8.93 -3.66
CA ALA A 78 -6.97 9.02 -2.95
C ALA A 78 -6.98 10.12 -1.87
N HIS A 79 -7.66 11.22 -2.12
CA HIS A 79 -7.79 12.35 -1.19
C HIS A 79 -8.47 11.91 0.11
N GLU A 80 -9.68 11.34 0.02
CA GLU A 80 -10.44 10.90 1.20
C GLU A 80 -9.77 9.73 1.92
N ALA A 81 -9.05 8.88 1.18
CA ALA A 81 -8.24 7.83 1.77
C ALA A 81 -6.99 8.34 2.48
N GLY A 82 -6.64 9.63 2.33
CA GLY A 82 -5.49 10.25 2.97
C GLY A 82 -4.16 9.72 2.45
N VAL A 83 -4.08 9.39 1.17
CA VAL A 83 -2.88 8.80 0.54
C VAL A 83 -1.65 9.69 0.71
N VAL A 84 -1.82 11.01 0.72
CA VAL A 84 -0.72 11.96 0.95
C VAL A 84 -0.01 11.71 2.29
N TYR A 85 -0.73 11.37 3.35
CA TYR A 85 -0.15 11.06 4.66
C TYR A 85 0.63 9.75 4.64
N PHE A 86 0.16 8.75 3.89
CA PHE A 86 0.93 7.54 3.67
C PHE A 86 2.27 7.84 2.99
N ILE A 87 2.25 8.61 1.91
CA ILE A 87 3.46 8.96 1.17
C ILE A 87 4.45 9.73 2.04
N ASP A 88 3.96 10.70 2.82
CA ASP A 88 4.77 11.48 3.74
C ASP A 88 5.41 10.60 4.83
N HIS A 89 4.60 9.79 5.51
CA HIS A 89 5.03 8.99 6.65
C HIS A 89 6.00 7.87 6.26
N VAL A 90 5.77 7.18 5.14
CA VAL A 90 6.71 6.11 4.73
C VAL A 90 8.07 6.67 4.34
N HIS A 91 8.14 7.85 3.73
CA HIS A 91 9.39 8.50 3.39
C HIS A 91 10.05 9.24 4.57
N ALA A 92 9.29 9.59 5.59
CA ALA A 92 9.86 10.08 6.86
C ALA A 92 10.40 8.95 7.74
N GLY A 93 9.83 7.75 7.63
CA GLY A 93 10.11 6.59 8.49
C GLY A 93 10.69 5.39 7.75
N LEU A 94 9.83 4.49 7.28
CA LEU A 94 10.19 3.17 6.74
C LEU A 94 11.14 3.25 5.53
N TRP A 95 10.96 4.24 4.66
CA TRP A 95 11.77 4.48 3.47
C TRP A 95 12.56 5.79 3.55
N LYS A 96 13.02 6.13 4.73
CA LYS A 96 13.73 7.38 4.99
C LYS A 96 14.93 7.62 4.07
N GLU A 97 15.62 6.55 3.69
CA GLU A 97 16.78 6.64 2.78
C GLU A 97 16.39 7.17 1.40
N SER A 98 15.18 6.84 0.90
CA SER A 98 14.65 7.34 -0.38
C SER A 98 13.86 8.66 -0.24
N GLY A 99 13.63 9.15 0.99
CA GLY A 99 12.83 10.35 1.21
C GLY A 99 13.40 11.60 0.54
N GLN A 100 14.73 11.78 0.58
CA GLN A 100 15.39 12.91 -0.08
C GLN A 100 15.30 12.81 -1.61
N GLU A 101 15.43 11.61 -2.16
CA GLU A 101 15.28 11.37 -3.60
C GLU A 101 13.85 11.65 -4.06
N PHE A 102 12.86 11.21 -3.27
CA PHE A 102 11.46 11.53 -3.53
C PHE A 102 11.19 13.04 -3.55
N VAL A 103 11.67 13.78 -2.55
CA VAL A 103 11.52 15.24 -2.48
C VAL A 103 12.24 15.92 -3.64
N ALA A 104 13.42 15.44 -4.04
CA ALA A 104 14.14 15.98 -5.21
C ALA A 104 13.35 15.75 -6.51
N GLY A 105 12.79 14.55 -6.71
CA GLY A 105 11.94 14.24 -7.85
C GLY A 105 10.67 15.09 -7.91
N LEU A 106 10.04 15.32 -6.75
CA LEU A 106 8.88 16.22 -6.64
C LEU A 106 9.26 17.67 -6.98
N THR A 107 10.40 18.15 -6.49
CA THR A 107 10.90 19.50 -6.80
C THR A 107 11.18 19.67 -8.30
N GLU A 108 11.77 18.65 -8.92
CA GLU A 108 11.99 18.65 -10.37
C GLU A 108 10.67 18.66 -11.16
N PHE A 109 9.69 17.87 -10.72
CA PHE A 109 8.34 17.85 -11.28
C PHE A 109 7.68 19.24 -11.19
N GLN A 110 7.75 19.90 -10.02
CA GLN A 110 7.22 21.23 -9.79
C GLN A 110 7.89 22.28 -10.70
N ALA A 111 9.22 22.23 -10.81
CA ALA A 111 9.97 23.14 -11.69
C ALA A 111 9.60 22.99 -13.17
N LYS A 112 9.40 21.74 -13.63
CA LYS A 112 8.94 21.46 -15.00
C LYS A 112 7.51 21.93 -15.22
N CYS A 113 6.63 21.74 -14.22
CA CYS A 113 5.24 22.22 -14.26
C CYS A 113 5.19 23.75 -14.37
N ALA A 114 5.90 24.48 -13.51
CA ALA A 114 5.97 25.95 -13.54
C ALA A 114 6.55 26.51 -14.86
N LYS A 115 7.46 25.76 -15.50
CA LYS A 115 7.99 26.10 -16.82
C LYS A 115 6.97 25.87 -17.93
N HIS A 116 6.13 24.83 -17.81
CA HIS A 116 5.11 24.49 -18.79
C HIS A 116 3.90 25.42 -18.71
N TYR A 117 3.50 25.79 -17.49
CA TYR A 117 2.37 26.68 -17.20
C TYR A 117 2.87 27.96 -16.56
N ALA A 118 3.19 28.95 -17.39
CA ALA A 118 3.70 30.25 -16.91
C ALA A 118 2.70 30.92 -15.95
N GLY A 119 3.19 31.33 -14.77
CA GLY A 119 2.38 32.03 -13.78
C GLY A 119 1.65 31.12 -12.77
N VAL A 120 1.78 29.79 -12.89
CA VAL A 120 1.24 28.83 -11.91
C VAL A 120 2.34 28.46 -10.91
N ALA A 121 2.07 28.66 -9.62
CA ALA A 121 3.05 28.40 -8.57
C ALA A 121 3.15 26.92 -8.19
N GLN A 122 2.04 26.19 -8.28
CA GLN A 122 1.93 24.80 -7.87
C GLN A 122 1.09 24.00 -8.86
N PHE A 123 1.40 22.73 -9.03
CA PHE A 123 0.59 21.81 -9.84
C PHE A 123 -0.87 21.73 -9.34
N ALA A 124 -1.06 21.75 -8.02
CA ALA A 124 -2.38 21.73 -7.39
C ALA A 124 -3.25 22.95 -7.71
N ASP A 125 -2.67 24.05 -8.18
CA ASP A 125 -3.39 25.27 -8.57
C ASP A 125 -3.94 25.22 -10.01
N LEU A 126 -3.52 24.21 -10.79
CA LEU A 126 -4.05 24.01 -12.14
C LEU A 126 -5.49 23.48 -12.10
N PRO A 127 -6.33 23.85 -13.09
CA PRO A 127 -7.61 23.20 -13.32
C PRO A 127 -7.44 21.67 -13.51
N PHE A 128 -8.45 20.90 -13.13
CA PHE A 128 -8.41 19.44 -13.17
C PHE A 128 -7.98 18.87 -14.54
N ASP A 129 -8.51 19.42 -15.63
CA ASP A 129 -8.21 18.95 -16.98
C ASP A 129 -6.76 19.24 -17.38
N GLU A 130 -6.21 20.38 -16.93
CA GLU A 130 -4.82 20.73 -17.15
C GLU A 130 -3.88 19.87 -16.33
N GLN A 131 -4.24 19.54 -15.08
CA GLN A 131 -3.54 18.54 -14.27
C GLN A 131 -3.49 17.20 -15.00
N THR A 132 -4.63 16.73 -15.52
CA THR A 132 -4.71 15.48 -16.29
C THR A 132 -3.80 15.53 -17.53
N ALA A 133 -3.87 16.62 -18.29
CA ALA A 133 -3.05 16.79 -19.52
C ALA A 133 -1.54 16.77 -19.19
N TYR A 134 -1.14 17.47 -18.11
CA TYR A 134 0.25 17.49 -17.69
C TYR A 134 0.74 16.13 -17.20
N LEU A 135 -0.05 15.40 -16.42
CA LEU A 135 0.31 14.07 -15.96
C LEU A 135 0.41 13.06 -17.11
N LYS A 136 -0.44 13.16 -18.15
CA LYS A 136 -0.30 12.38 -19.38
C LYS A 136 1.02 12.65 -20.09
N HIS A 137 1.47 13.91 -20.12
CA HIS A 137 2.78 14.27 -20.66
C HIS A 137 3.92 13.65 -19.84
N MET A 138 3.73 13.47 -18.53
CA MET A 138 4.72 12.93 -17.60
C MET A 138 4.60 11.42 -17.35
N GLU A 139 3.64 10.72 -17.97
CA GLU A 139 3.27 9.34 -17.63
C GLU A 139 4.40 8.31 -17.78
N HIS A 140 5.37 8.56 -18.66
CA HIS A 140 6.52 7.69 -18.87
C HIS A 140 7.74 8.04 -17.99
N THR A 141 7.62 9.03 -17.11
CA THR A 141 8.73 9.39 -16.21
C THR A 141 8.80 8.45 -15.01
N PRO A 142 10.01 8.16 -14.49
CA PRO A 142 10.17 7.38 -13.26
C PRO A 142 9.41 7.98 -12.08
N PHE A 143 9.37 9.32 -11.96
CA PHE A 143 8.65 10.01 -10.91
C PHE A 143 7.15 9.69 -10.94
N PHE A 144 6.50 9.79 -12.10
CA PHE A 144 5.08 9.47 -12.21
C PHE A 144 4.82 7.97 -11.94
N GLY A 145 5.68 7.09 -12.43
CA GLY A 145 5.62 5.65 -12.12
C GLY A 145 5.68 5.38 -10.61
N GLY A 146 6.58 6.07 -9.90
CA GLY A 146 6.69 6.04 -8.45
C GLY A 146 5.44 6.57 -7.76
N MET A 147 4.93 7.73 -8.19
CA MET A 147 3.69 8.32 -7.65
C MET A 147 2.48 7.39 -7.81
N ARG A 148 2.34 6.74 -8.98
CA ARG A 148 1.28 5.77 -9.23
C ARG A 148 1.38 4.57 -8.27
N PHE A 149 2.57 4.02 -8.12
CA PHE A 149 2.83 2.93 -7.18
C PHE A 149 2.48 3.32 -5.74
N LEU A 150 2.99 4.47 -5.27
CA LEU A 150 2.74 4.99 -3.93
C LEU A 150 1.26 5.27 -3.67
N THR A 151 0.55 5.79 -4.68
CA THR A 151 -0.90 6.06 -4.57
C THR A 151 -1.69 4.79 -4.36
N VAL A 152 -1.44 3.75 -5.18
CA VAL A 152 -2.12 2.45 -5.04
C VAL A 152 -1.75 1.79 -3.71
N LEU A 153 -0.48 1.84 -3.34
CA LEU A 153 -0.01 1.27 -2.08
C LEU A 153 -0.64 1.99 -0.87
N GLY A 154 -0.67 3.32 -0.86
CA GLY A 154 -1.28 4.11 0.22
C GLY A 154 -2.80 3.93 0.32
N LEU A 155 -3.46 3.68 -0.81
CA LEU A 155 -4.89 3.36 -0.83
C LEU A 155 -5.20 2.01 -0.19
N LEU A 156 -4.30 1.02 -0.31
CA LEU A 156 -4.52 -0.35 0.14
C LEU A 156 -3.72 -0.74 1.39
N ALA A 157 -2.82 0.12 1.85
CA ALA A 157 -2.01 -0.12 3.05
C ALA A 157 -2.86 -0.23 4.32
N LEU A 158 -2.24 -0.72 5.39
CA LEU A 158 -2.84 -0.63 6.71
C LEU A 158 -3.06 0.85 7.08
N PRO A 159 -4.21 1.22 7.65
CA PRO A 159 -4.49 2.61 8.07
C PRO A 159 -3.46 3.21 9.02
N SER A 160 -2.74 2.36 9.77
CA SER A 160 -1.65 2.74 10.67
C SER A 160 -0.46 3.40 9.97
N TYR A 161 -0.32 3.23 8.66
CA TYR A 161 0.71 3.92 7.86
C TYR A 161 0.28 5.30 7.33
N GLY A 162 -0.88 5.80 7.74
CA GLY A 162 -1.37 7.14 7.37
C GLY A 162 -2.38 7.16 6.24
N GLY A 163 -2.32 6.22 5.29
CA GLY A 163 -3.27 6.09 4.18
C GLY A 163 -4.51 5.27 4.53
N ASN A 164 -5.28 4.89 3.50
CA ASN A 164 -6.46 4.04 3.60
C ASN A 164 -7.40 4.43 4.76
N ALA A 165 -7.63 5.72 4.92
CA ALA A 165 -8.46 6.26 5.98
C ALA A 165 -9.82 5.59 6.02
N GLY A 166 -10.25 5.15 7.21
CA GLY A 166 -11.53 4.46 7.35
C GLY A 166 -11.67 3.18 6.51
N LYS A 167 -10.53 2.61 6.08
CA LYS A 167 -10.45 1.41 5.22
C LYS A 167 -11.17 1.62 3.86
N LEU A 168 -11.12 2.85 3.36
CA LEU A 168 -11.80 3.23 2.12
C LEU A 168 -11.30 2.45 0.90
N GLY A 169 -9.97 2.30 0.77
CA GLY A 169 -9.39 1.54 -0.32
C GLY A 169 -9.78 0.06 -0.28
N TRP A 170 -9.84 -0.55 0.91
CA TRP A 170 -10.29 -1.93 1.05
C TRP A 170 -11.76 -2.09 0.65
N LYS A 171 -12.61 -1.14 1.05
CA LYS A 171 -14.02 -1.13 0.65
C LYS A 171 -14.19 -1.00 -0.87
N LEU A 172 -13.35 -0.18 -1.52
CA LEU A 172 -13.36 0.00 -2.98
C LEU A 172 -13.06 -1.30 -3.74
N VAL A 173 -12.12 -2.11 -3.23
CA VAL A 173 -11.76 -3.39 -3.86
C VAL A 173 -12.57 -4.58 -3.32
N GLY A 174 -13.56 -4.34 -2.45
CA GLY A 174 -14.38 -5.39 -1.86
C GLY A 174 -13.64 -6.26 -0.85
N PHE A 175 -12.52 -5.78 -0.29
CA PHE A 175 -11.79 -6.50 0.75
C PHE A 175 -12.54 -6.40 2.08
N VAL A 176 -12.84 -7.55 2.67
CA VAL A 176 -13.45 -7.65 4.00
C VAL A 176 -12.35 -7.84 5.04
N ASP A 177 -12.20 -6.87 5.94
CA ASP A 177 -11.23 -6.92 7.03
C ASP A 177 -11.76 -7.78 8.17
N GLN A 178 -11.22 -8.99 8.28
CA GLN A 178 -11.58 -9.95 9.33
C GLN A 178 -10.36 -10.78 9.75
N HIS A 179 -10.36 -11.24 11.00
CA HIS A 179 -9.23 -11.97 11.59
C HIS A 179 -9.04 -13.37 11.01
N ALA A 180 -10.12 -13.98 10.51
CA ALA A 180 -10.09 -15.31 9.93
C ALA A 180 -11.04 -15.36 8.73
N TRP A 181 -10.56 -15.96 7.67
CA TRP A 181 -11.36 -16.21 6.47
C TRP A 181 -11.97 -17.60 6.59
N GLN A 182 -13.27 -17.67 6.34
CA GLN A 182 -13.96 -18.93 6.21
C GLN A 182 -14.15 -19.25 4.72
N PRO A 183 -13.99 -20.49 4.34
CA PRO A 183 -14.30 -20.92 2.99
C PRO A 183 -15.79 -20.68 2.64
N PRO A 184 -16.12 -20.51 1.36
CA PRO A 184 -15.20 -20.60 0.21
C PRO A 184 -14.24 -19.41 0.13
N PHE A 185 -12.94 -19.68 -0.14
CA PHE A 185 -11.91 -18.61 -0.18
C PHE A 185 -11.86 -17.87 -1.51
N GLY A 186 -12.55 -18.37 -2.55
CA GLY A 186 -12.60 -17.73 -3.83
C GLY A 186 -13.39 -18.49 -4.88
N HIS A 187 -13.21 -18.11 -6.13
CA HIS A 187 -13.94 -18.69 -7.26
C HIS A 187 -13.72 -20.20 -7.41
N TYR A 188 -12.50 -20.69 -7.14
CA TYR A 188 -12.13 -22.09 -7.37
C TYR A 188 -12.66 -23.07 -6.34
N ASP A 189 -13.01 -22.60 -5.16
CA ASP A 189 -13.53 -23.41 -4.06
C ASP A 189 -14.97 -23.04 -3.65
N ALA A 190 -15.57 -22.05 -4.32
CA ALA A 190 -16.93 -21.61 -4.06
C ALA A 190 -17.99 -22.73 -4.22
N GLU A 191 -17.76 -23.64 -5.18
CA GLU A 191 -18.65 -24.74 -5.51
C GLU A 191 -18.13 -26.12 -5.04
N TYR A 192 -17.07 -26.13 -4.20
CA TYR A 192 -16.50 -27.40 -3.73
C TYR A 192 -17.48 -28.13 -2.79
N ALA A 193 -18.06 -29.20 -3.27
CA ALA A 193 -19.11 -29.97 -2.56
C ALA A 193 -18.66 -30.60 -1.23
N GLY A 194 -17.35 -30.76 -1.01
CA GLY A 194 -16.76 -31.26 0.25
C GLY A 194 -16.54 -30.19 1.31
N PHE A 195 -16.92 -28.96 1.03
CA PHE A 195 -16.67 -27.86 1.92
C PHE A 195 -17.77 -27.74 3.02
N VAL A 196 -17.38 -27.92 4.26
CA VAL A 196 -18.28 -27.70 5.41
C VAL A 196 -17.87 -26.41 6.12
N PRO A 197 -18.73 -25.39 6.18
CA PRO A 197 -18.45 -24.18 6.92
C PRO A 197 -18.10 -24.46 8.38
N TYR A 198 -17.11 -23.75 8.93
CA TYR A 198 -16.63 -23.95 10.30
C TYR A 198 -17.74 -23.94 11.37
N ALA A 199 -18.77 -23.10 11.20
CA ALA A 199 -19.90 -23.03 12.08
C ALA A 199 -20.67 -24.39 12.16
N LYS A 200 -20.80 -25.09 11.01
CA LYS A 200 -21.44 -26.41 10.98
C LYS A 200 -20.55 -27.51 11.51
N THR A 201 -19.24 -27.37 11.44
CA THR A 201 -18.28 -28.32 12.01
C THR A 201 -18.28 -28.25 13.54
N ALA A 202 -18.42 -27.05 14.11
CA ALA A 202 -18.53 -26.87 15.57
C ALA A 202 -19.82 -27.44 16.14
N GLU A 203 -20.95 -27.39 15.42
CA GLU A 203 -22.23 -27.99 15.82
C GLU A 203 -22.21 -29.52 15.76
N GLN A 204 -21.36 -30.14 14.91
CA GLN A 204 -21.22 -31.59 14.81
C GLN A 204 -20.30 -32.20 15.88
N GLN A 205 -19.53 -31.38 16.60
CA GLN A 205 -18.60 -31.81 17.66
C GLN A 205 -19.16 -31.58 19.08
N SER A 206 -20.33 -30.99 19.19
CA SER A 206 -21.05 -30.78 20.44
C SER A 206 -22.17 -31.85 20.62
#